data_0120b9ad6ec842f2d020e1298469b9ce
#
_entry.id   0120b9ad6ec842f2d020e1298469b9ce
#
_cell.length_a   1.000
_cell.length_b   1.000
_cell.length_c   1.000
_cell.angle_alpha   90.00
_cell.angle_beta   90.00
_cell.angle_gamma   90.00
#
_symmetry.space_group_name_H-M   'P 1'
#
loop_
_entity.id
_entity.type
_entity.pdbx_description
1 polymer ?
#
loop_
_entity_poly.entity_id
_entity_poly.type
_entity_poly.pdbx_seq_one_letter_code
_entity_poly.pdbx_strand_id
1 'polypeptide(L)'
;MLSHLKEKYHLDKVSANYLRSNKSYIKLYRNKVVEIRFSEENIDSLDDFLPFADTLKEIILYKCNLSDLSNLKYFKQLRVLGFNRCSFSNIEIFKNFTNLPKLKELVLNGREITYLNIFSNSIESLSISETSIKTLIDINIPNLKSLSMTRNPIKAIDALFPKLRELYITAGNFDLYSLKYTPNLRDLYAYDCIKNQSFDGAAVCTKLKYLQLYGEPFTNFLPFVKLNSLEILDLQESEIESLEGLEQMHNLKVLELFGNPIQKINSIKPIQHLKQFGIERHKVSPYMRRQMKKNDIIFIYCWI
;
A
#
# COMPACT_ATOMS: atom_id res chain seq x y z
N MET A 1 29.45 -22.98 10.34
CA MET A 1 28.22 -22.67 9.59
C MET A 1 27.99 -21.16 9.45
N LEU A 2 27.74 -20.38 10.50
CA LEU A 2 27.63 -18.90 10.39
C LEU A 2 28.91 -18.23 9.85
N SER A 3 30.07 -18.74 10.19
CA SER A 3 31.36 -18.26 9.65
C SER A 3 31.46 -18.43 8.14
N HIS A 4 31.05 -19.59 7.63
CA HIS A 4 31.01 -19.84 6.19
C HIS A 4 30.05 -18.90 5.44
N LEU A 5 28.83 -18.65 5.97
CA LEU A 5 27.90 -17.68 5.36
C LEU A 5 28.47 -16.26 5.37
N LYS A 6 29.14 -15.86 6.45
CA LYS A 6 29.77 -14.54 6.53
C LYS A 6 30.86 -14.35 5.49
N GLU A 7 31.64 -15.36 5.26
CA GLU A 7 32.71 -15.35 4.26
C GLU A 7 32.12 -15.36 2.84
N LYS A 8 31.20 -16.31 2.56
CA LYS A 8 30.58 -16.46 1.24
C LYS A 8 29.79 -15.24 0.78
N TYR A 9 29.05 -14.58 1.69
CA TYR A 9 28.14 -13.48 1.37
C TYR A 9 28.60 -12.14 1.97
N HIS A 10 29.87 -12.00 2.36
CA HIS A 10 30.46 -10.77 2.91
C HIS A 10 29.60 -10.07 3.98
N LEU A 11 29.01 -10.88 4.90
CA LEU A 11 28.00 -10.41 5.84
C LEU A 11 28.61 -9.64 7.01
N ASP A 12 28.13 -8.44 7.23
CA ASP A 12 28.42 -7.67 8.45
C ASP A 12 27.62 -8.22 9.65
N LYS A 13 28.23 -8.22 10.85
CA LYS A 13 27.49 -8.42 12.10
C LYS A 13 26.62 -7.19 12.35
N VAL A 14 25.31 -7.31 12.23
CA VAL A 14 24.41 -6.19 12.51
C VAL A 14 23.81 -6.33 13.91
N SER A 15 24.06 -5.32 14.75
CA SER A 15 23.26 -5.08 15.96
C SER A 15 21.87 -4.56 15.56
N ALA A 16 20.88 -4.74 16.42
CA ALA A 16 19.45 -4.47 16.18
C ALA A 16 19.09 -3.06 15.65
N ASN A 17 20.03 -2.13 15.56
CA ASN A 17 19.81 -0.72 15.20
C ASN A 17 20.16 -0.35 13.73
N TYR A 18 20.57 -1.29 12.88
CA TYR A 18 21.01 -1.01 11.50
C TYR A 18 19.91 -1.29 10.46
N LEU A 19 18.78 -0.59 10.56
CA LEU A 19 17.61 -0.80 9.68
C LEU A 19 17.70 -0.10 8.31
N ARG A 20 18.80 0.59 7.96
CA ARG A 20 18.88 1.44 6.75
C ARG A 20 20.07 1.20 5.83
N SER A 21 20.83 0.11 5.98
CA SER A 21 21.92 -0.18 5.04
C SER A 21 21.44 -1.06 3.89
N ASN A 22 21.81 -0.72 2.65
CA ASN A 22 21.69 -1.60 1.48
C ASN A 22 22.70 -2.75 1.51
N LYS A 23 23.14 -3.15 2.69
CA LYS A 23 24.15 -4.18 2.89
C LYS A 23 23.52 -5.51 3.28
N SER A 24 24.18 -6.59 2.89
CA SER A 24 23.82 -7.94 3.32
C SER A 24 24.05 -8.11 4.82
N TYR A 25 23.09 -8.73 5.53
CA TYR A 25 23.25 -9.04 6.95
C TYR A 25 22.42 -10.24 7.39
N ILE A 26 22.80 -10.80 8.54
CA ILE A 26 22.03 -11.81 9.27
C ILE A 26 21.73 -11.29 10.67
N LYS A 27 20.47 -11.37 11.08
CA LYS A 27 20.02 -11.00 12.42
C LYS A 27 19.84 -12.22 13.29
N LEU A 28 20.36 -12.13 14.50
CA LEU A 28 20.26 -13.18 15.52
C LEU A 28 19.30 -12.75 16.63
N TYR A 29 18.47 -13.68 17.08
CA TYR A 29 17.69 -13.56 18.30
C TYR A 29 17.91 -14.79 19.17
N ARG A 30 18.43 -14.61 20.40
CA ARG A 30 18.82 -15.72 21.32
C ARG A 30 19.70 -16.77 20.64
N ASN A 31 20.72 -16.30 19.92
CA ASN A 31 21.67 -17.11 19.15
C ASN A 31 21.08 -17.92 17.99
N LYS A 32 19.82 -17.65 17.58
CA LYS A 32 19.17 -18.26 16.41
C LYS A 32 19.07 -17.25 15.28
N VAL A 33 19.31 -17.68 14.04
CA VAL A 33 19.09 -16.85 12.84
C VAL A 33 17.59 -16.67 12.65
N VAL A 34 17.14 -15.43 12.64
CA VAL A 34 15.71 -15.09 12.50
C VAL A 34 15.40 -14.23 11.28
N GLU A 35 16.39 -13.52 10.74
CA GLU A 35 16.26 -12.67 9.57
C GLU A 35 17.52 -12.74 8.72
N ILE A 36 17.34 -12.78 7.42
CA ILE A 36 18.38 -12.69 6.41
C ILE A 36 18.02 -11.58 5.44
N ARG A 37 18.98 -10.70 5.18
CA ARG A 37 18.89 -9.71 4.12
C ARG A 37 20.13 -9.78 3.25
N PHE A 38 19.92 -9.91 1.94
CA PHE A 38 21.00 -9.90 0.95
C PHE A 38 20.84 -8.77 -0.02
N SER A 39 21.96 -8.23 -0.46
CA SER A 39 22.04 -7.15 -1.43
C SER A 39 23.09 -7.46 -2.48
N GLU A 40 22.68 -7.48 -3.74
CA GLU A 40 23.55 -7.62 -4.92
C GLU A 40 24.31 -8.96 -4.96
N GLU A 41 23.69 -10.04 -4.48
CA GLU A 41 24.26 -11.37 -4.40
C GLU A 41 23.72 -12.31 -5.48
N ASN A 42 24.56 -13.29 -5.89
CA ASN A 42 24.14 -14.43 -6.69
C ASN A 42 23.73 -15.56 -5.74
N ILE A 43 22.46 -15.94 -5.77
CA ILE A 43 21.90 -16.96 -4.89
C ILE A 43 21.40 -18.11 -5.76
N ASP A 44 22.24 -19.14 -5.94
CA ASP A 44 21.91 -20.30 -6.76
C ASP A 44 20.78 -21.11 -6.15
N SER A 45 20.78 -21.28 -4.82
CA SER A 45 19.71 -21.94 -4.07
C SER A 45 19.63 -21.42 -2.63
N LEU A 46 18.58 -21.80 -1.90
CA LEU A 46 18.46 -21.52 -0.47
C LEU A 46 19.08 -22.62 0.42
N ASP A 47 19.86 -23.52 -0.12
CA ASP A 47 20.44 -24.66 0.61
C ASP A 47 21.31 -24.24 1.79
N ASP A 48 22.10 -23.18 1.62
CA ASP A 48 22.96 -22.63 2.67
C ASP A 48 22.16 -22.19 3.92
N PHE A 49 20.85 -21.94 3.77
CA PHE A 49 19.99 -21.46 4.85
C PHE A 49 19.08 -22.52 5.44
N LEU A 50 19.03 -23.73 4.86
CA LEU A 50 18.23 -24.84 5.39
C LEU A 50 18.51 -25.16 6.87
N PRO A 51 19.73 -25.07 7.38
CA PRO A 51 20.00 -25.24 8.81
C PRO A 51 19.29 -24.24 9.73
N PHE A 52 18.74 -23.16 9.19
CA PHE A 52 17.99 -22.15 9.92
C PHE A 52 16.49 -22.18 9.64
N ALA A 53 16.01 -23.15 8.86
CA ALA A 53 14.62 -23.23 8.39
C ALA A 53 13.59 -23.20 9.55
N ASP A 54 13.91 -23.80 10.70
CA ASP A 54 13.05 -23.82 11.89
C ASP A 54 13.02 -22.51 12.68
N THR A 55 13.90 -21.56 12.38
CA THR A 55 14.01 -20.31 13.14
C THR A 55 13.87 -19.06 12.29
N LEU A 56 14.10 -19.17 10.99
CA LEU A 56 14.10 -18.05 10.05
C LEU A 56 12.68 -17.55 9.81
N LYS A 57 12.48 -16.26 10.07
CA LYS A 57 11.17 -15.58 9.97
C LYS A 57 11.09 -14.60 8.82
N GLU A 58 12.21 -14.05 8.40
CA GLU A 58 12.27 -13.00 7.39
C GLU A 58 13.40 -13.26 6.40
N ILE A 59 13.07 -13.20 5.10
CA ILE A 59 14.03 -13.23 3.99
C ILE A 59 13.73 -12.03 3.11
N ILE A 60 14.71 -11.12 2.97
CA ILE A 60 14.61 -9.94 2.09
C ILE A 60 15.80 -9.94 1.15
N LEU A 61 15.55 -9.97 -0.13
CA LEU A 61 16.55 -10.01 -1.19
C LEU A 61 16.45 -8.74 -2.04
N TYR A 62 17.55 -8.03 -2.24
CA TYR A 62 17.63 -6.81 -3.01
C TYR A 62 18.68 -6.95 -4.12
N LYS A 63 18.27 -6.74 -5.37
CA LYS A 63 19.11 -6.88 -6.57
C LYS A 63 19.89 -8.21 -6.63
N CYS A 64 19.32 -9.28 -6.11
CA CYS A 64 19.92 -10.60 -6.16
C CYS A 64 19.53 -11.33 -7.45
N ASN A 65 20.45 -12.17 -7.95
CA ASN A 65 20.16 -13.10 -9.03
C ASN A 65 19.79 -14.46 -8.42
N LEU A 66 18.60 -14.94 -8.74
CA LEU A 66 18.00 -16.10 -8.12
C LEU A 66 17.79 -17.23 -9.14
N SER A 67 18.43 -18.38 -8.91
CA SER A 67 18.33 -19.51 -9.82
C SER A 67 17.29 -20.54 -9.38
N ASP A 68 17.28 -20.91 -8.10
CA ASP A 68 16.34 -21.90 -7.56
C ASP A 68 15.85 -21.50 -6.16
N LEU A 69 14.54 -21.47 -5.99
CA LEU A 69 13.86 -21.25 -4.70
C LEU A 69 13.00 -22.46 -4.29
N SER A 70 13.22 -23.64 -4.88
CA SER A 70 12.45 -24.86 -4.59
C SER A 70 12.49 -25.24 -3.11
N ASN A 71 13.59 -24.92 -2.42
CA ASN A 71 13.80 -25.16 -1.00
C ASN A 71 13.07 -24.17 -0.08
N LEU A 72 12.46 -23.12 -0.63
CA LEU A 72 11.63 -22.18 0.14
C LEU A 72 10.55 -22.89 0.97
N LYS A 73 10.00 -23.99 0.44
CA LYS A 73 9.00 -24.84 1.10
C LYS A 73 9.39 -25.37 2.48
N TYR A 74 10.67 -25.41 2.82
CA TYR A 74 11.15 -25.90 4.12
C TYR A 74 11.12 -24.83 5.22
N PHE A 75 11.03 -23.54 4.87
CA PHE A 75 11.07 -22.42 5.83
C PHE A 75 9.69 -22.17 6.46
N LYS A 76 9.20 -23.17 7.23
CA LYS A 76 7.84 -23.16 7.81
C LYS A 76 7.58 -22.04 8.83
N GLN A 77 8.62 -21.37 9.33
CA GLN A 77 8.51 -20.24 10.25
C GLN A 77 8.53 -18.88 9.56
N LEU A 78 8.70 -18.86 8.24
CA LEU A 78 8.81 -17.63 7.47
C LEU A 78 7.50 -16.81 7.56
N ARG A 79 7.65 -15.52 7.88
CA ARG A 79 6.57 -14.55 8.03
C ARG A 79 6.61 -13.46 6.99
N VAL A 80 7.81 -13.05 6.60
CA VAL A 80 8.06 -12.00 5.60
C VAL A 80 8.98 -12.53 4.53
N LEU A 81 8.59 -12.36 3.27
CA LEU A 81 9.41 -12.68 2.12
C LEU A 81 9.38 -11.50 1.15
N GLY A 82 10.55 -10.99 0.81
CA GLY A 82 10.69 -9.83 -0.07
C GLY A 82 11.71 -10.06 -1.17
N PHE A 83 11.31 -9.72 -2.40
CA PHE A 83 12.15 -9.68 -3.60
C PHE A 83 12.11 -8.27 -4.17
N ASN A 84 13.23 -7.55 -4.06
CA ASN A 84 13.34 -6.18 -4.54
C ASN A 84 14.36 -6.10 -5.67
N ARG A 85 13.89 -5.80 -6.89
CA ARG A 85 14.72 -5.67 -8.11
C ARG A 85 15.62 -6.89 -8.36
N CYS A 86 15.14 -8.08 -7.98
CA CYS A 86 15.80 -9.34 -8.22
C CYS A 86 15.54 -9.83 -9.65
N SER A 87 16.50 -10.55 -10.22
CA SER A 87 16.32 -11.33 -11.44
C SER A 87 16.10 -12.80 -11.11
N PHE A 88 15.34 -13.48 -11.97
CA PHE A 88 14.92 -14.86 -11.75
C PHE A 88 15.20 -15.70 -12.99
N SER A 89 15.91 -16.80 -12.85
CA SER A 89 16.13 -17.75 -13.94
C SER A 89 14.85 -18.50 -14.32
N ASN A 90 13.90 -18.62 -13.37
CA ASN A 90 12.62 -19.25 -13.59
C ASN A 90 11.52 -18.53 -12.78
N ILE A 91 10.50 -17.98 -13.47
CA ILE A 91 9.38 -17.26 -12.87
C ILE A 91 8.37 -18.20 -12.17
N GLU A 92 8.43 -19.50 -12.41
CA GLU A 92 7.59 -20.52 -11.76
C GLU A 92 7.76 -20.58 -10.24
N ILE A 93 8.81 -19.94 -9.70
CA ILE A 93 9.05 -19.83 -8.25
C ILE A 93 7.91 -19.14 -7.51
N PHE A 94 7.11 -18.31 -8.18
CA PHE A 94 5.96 -17.63 -7.57
C PHE A 94 4.71 -18.51 -7.49
N LYS A 95 4.75 -19.74 -8.07
CA LYS A 95 3.70 -20.70 -7.86
C LYS A 95 3.82 -21.32 -6.46
N ASN A 96 2.69 -21.38 -5.78
CA ASN A 96 2.52 -22.25 -4.62
C ASN A 96 3.23 -21.82 -3.31
N PHE A 97 2.74 -20.72 -2.74
CA PHE A 97 3.10 -20.32 -1.36
C PHE A 97 2.30 -21.08 -0.27
N THR A 98 1.50 -22.09 -0.63
CA THR A 98 0.74 -22.92 0.33
C THR A 98 1.65 -23.63 1.32
N ASN A 99 2.88 -23.91 0.93
CA ASN A 99 3.87 -24.56 1.79
C ASN A 99 4.49 -23.65 2.85
N LEU A 100 4.10 -22.35 2.88
CA LEU A 100 4.57 -21.38 3.85
C LEU A 100 3.42 -20.95 4.80
N PRO A 101 3.03 -21.80 5.77
CA PRO A 101 1.81 -21.62 6.56
C PRO A 101 1.82 -20.40 7.48
N LYS A 102 2.98 -19.81 7.74
CA LYS A 102 3.14 -18.60 8.58
C LYS A 102 3.47 -17.35 7.78
N LEU A 103 3.58 -17.43 6.45
CA LEU A 103 3.90 -16.27 5.63
C LEU A 103 2.74 -15.27 5.68
N LYS A 104 3.01 -14.07 6.20
CA LYS A 104 2.03 -12.99 6.38
C LYS A 104 2.21 -11.87 5.38
N GLU A 105 3.42 -11.63 4.97
CA GLU A 105 3.77 -10.53 4.09
C GLU A 105 4.63 -11.00 2.93
N LEU A 106 4.21 -10.64 1.71
CA LEU A 106 4.95 -10.87 0.48
C LEU A 106 5.18 -9.53 -0.22
N VAL A 107 6.46 -9.21 -0.47
CA VAL A 107 6.88 -7.98 -1.16
C VAL A 107 7.55 -8.33 -2.47
N LEU A 108 7.02 -7.83 -3.56
CA LEU A 108 7.48 -8.07 -4.92
C LEU A 108 7.75 -6.72 -5.60
N ASN A 109 9.00 -6.46 -5.92
CA ASN A 109 9.40 -5.26 -6.63
C ASN A 109 10.38 -5.61 -7.75
N GLY A 110 10.08 -5.20 -8.97
CA GLY A 110 10.99 -5.35 -10.11
C GLY A 110 10.26 -5.75 -11.40
N ARG A 111 10.72 -5.15 -12.50
CA ARG A 111 10.11 -5.29 -13.85
C ARG A 111 10.19 -6.71 -14.42
N GLU A 112 11.10 -7.52 -13.91
CA GLU A 112 11.26 -8.94 -14.29
C GLU A 112 10.03 -9.78 -13.92
N ILE A 113 9.23 -9.31 -12.94
CA ILE A 113 8.02 -10.00 -12.48
C ILE A 113 6.87 -9.60 -13.40
N THR A 114 6.53 -10.48 -14.34
CA THR A 114 5.51 -10.25 -15.38
C THR A 114 4.17 -10.93 -15.11
N TYR A 115 4.18 -11.92 -14.22
CA TYR A 115 3.02 -12.75 -13.91
C TYR A 115 3.08 -13.27 -12.47
N LEU A 116 1.93 -13.42 -11.83
CA LEU A 116 1.80 -14.05 -10.51
C LEU A 116 0.69 -15.11 -10.54
N ASN A 117 1.03 -16.29 -10.05
CA ASN A 117 0.07 -17.35 -9.74
C ASN A 117 0.29 -17.73 -8.28
N ILE A 118 -0.47 -17.11 -7.38
CA ILE A 118 -0.28 -17.26 -5.94
C ILE A 118 -1.53 -17.85 -5.32
N PHE A 119 -1.37 -18.97 -4.65
CA PHE A 119 -2.37 -19.54 -3.77
C PHE A 119 -1.86 -19.57 -2.34
N SER A 120 -2.49 -18.81 -1.41
CA SER A 120 -2.09 -18.80 -0.01
C SER A 120 -3.23 -18.41 0.92
N ASN A 121 -3.43 -19.22 1.97
CA ASN A 121 -4.35 -18.91 3.07
C ASN A 121 -3.69 -18.14 4.23
N SER A 122 -2.38 -17.90 4.16
CA SER A 122 -1.63 -17.30 5.25
C SER A 122 -1.29 -15.84 5.02
N ILE A 123 -1.12 -15.41 3.75
CA ILE A 123 -0.73 -14.05 3.40
C ILE A 123 -1.86 -13.07 3.76
N GLU A 124 -1.48 -12.00 4.45
CA GLU A 124 -2.36 -10.91 4.87
C GLU A 124 -1.98 -9.57 4.22
N SER A 125 -0.74 -9.42 3.79
CA SER A 125 -0.23 -8.23 3.11
C SER A 125 0.52 -8.62 1.83
N LEU A 126 0.16 -8.00 0.71
CA LEU A 126 0.83 -8.15 -0.58
C LEU A 126 1.22 -6.78 -1.11
N SER A 127 2.51 -6.59 -1.35
CA SER A 127 3.03 -5.42 -2.04
C SER A 127 3.59 -5.80 -3.40
N ILE A 128 3.08 -5.16 -4.43
CA ILE A 128 3.51 -5.32 -5.83
C ILE A 128 3.94 -3.93 -6.32
N SER A 129 5.23 -3.73 -6.55
CA SER A 129 5.77 -2.42 -6.93
C SER A 129 6.67 -2.52 -8.15
N GLU A 130 6.52 -1.56 -9.08
CA GLU A 130 7.39 -1.46 -10.27
C GLU A 130 7.50 -2.78 -11.06
N THR A 131 6.47 -3.63 -11.02
CA THR A 131 6.42 -4.89 -11.76
C THR A 131 5.82 -4.69 -13.15
N SER A 132 5.90 -5.73 -13.99
CA SER A 132 5.22 -5.78 -15.29
C SER A 132 3.91 -6.59 -15.28
N ILE A 133 3.37 -6.86 -14.09
CA ILE A 133 2.12 -7.59 -13.89
C ILE A 133 0.95 -6.75 -14.41
N LYS A 134 0.05 -7.36 -15.19
CA LYS A 134 -1.10 -6.69 -15.81
C LYS A 134 -2.45 -7.11 -15.22
N THR A 135 -2.50 -8.24 -14.54
CA THR A 135 -3.74 -8.87 -14.02
C THR A 135 -3.47 -9.58 -12.70
N LEU A 136 -4.48 -9.67 -11.85
CA LEU A 136 -4.46 -10.37 -10.55
C LEU A 136 -5.29 -11.66 -10.59
N ILE A 137 -5.81 -12.05 -11.76
CA ILE A 137 -6.82 -13.13 -11.89
C ILE A 137 -6.38 -14.48 -11.31
N ASP A 138 -5.08 -14.77 -11.37
CA ASP A 138 -4.51 -16.02 -10.86
C ASP A 138 -3.99 -15.91 -9.41
N ILE A 139 -4.40 -14.84 -8.72
CA ILE A 139 -4.06 -14.63 -7.30
C ILE A 139 -5.24 -15.05 -6.43
N ASN A 140 -5.04 -16.08 -5.63
CA ASN A 140 -6.03 -16.55 -4.65
C ASN A 140 -5.46 -16.43 -3.23
N ILE A 141 -5.71 -15.28 -2.60
CA ILE A 141 -5.29 -14.95 -1.24
C ILE A 141 -6.52 -14.46 -0.44
N PRO A 142 -7.40 -15.36 0.01
CA PRO A 142 -8.69 -14.99 0.62
C PRO A 142 -8.57 -14.24 1.95
N ASN A 143 -7.39 -14.29 2.58
CA ASN A 143 -7.12 -13.61 3.84
C ASN A 143 -6.38 -12.28 3.67
N LEU A 144 -6.19 -11.78 2.45
CA LEU A 144 -5.52 -10.52 2.17
C LEU A 144 -6.27 -9.35 2.83
N LYS A 145 -5.55 -8.53 3.60
CA LYS A 145 -6.05 -7.36 4.32
C LYS A 145 -5.52 -6.05 3.75
N SER A 146 -4.29 -6.06 3.25
CA SER A 146 -3.63 -4.91 2.67
C SER A 146 -3.00 -5.28 1.32
N LEU A 147 -3.31 -4.48 0.28
CA LEU A 147 -2.75 -4.62 -1.07
C LEU A 147 -2.15 -3.29 -1.52
N SER A 148 -0.87 -3.31 -1.84
CA SER A 148 -0.18 -2.17 -2.44
C SER A 148 0.22 -2.48 -3.87
N MET A 149 -0.22 -1.65 -4.82
CA MET A 149 0.07 -1.76 -6.25
C MET A 149 0.64 -0.45 -6.75
N THR A 150 1.95 -0.25 -6.59
CA THR A 150 2.57 1.00 -6.95
C THR A 150 3.35 0.89 -8.25
N ARG A 151 3.13 1.84 -9.18
CA ARG A 151 3.81 1.91 -10.49
C ARG A 151 3.73 0.61 -11.29
N ASN A 152 2.53 0.03 -11.36
CA ASN A 152 2.23 -1.17 -12.14
C ASN A 152 1.32 -0.86 -13.32
N PRO A 153 1.32 -1.70 -14.37
CA PRO A 153 0.36 -1.60 -15.45
C PRO A 153 -1.03 -2.18 -15.11
N ILE A 154 -1.27 -2.57 -13.86
CA ILE A 154 -2.57 -3.09 -13.38
C ILE A 154 -3.60 -1.95 -13.43
N LYS A 155 -4.72 -2.19 -14.12
CA LYS A 155 -5.78 -1.19 -14.29
C LYS A 155 -7.07 -1.51 -13.54
N ALA A 156 -7.18 -2.69 -12.95
CA ALA A 156 -8.39 -3.15 -12.26
C ALA A 156 -8.07 -4.24 -11.24
N ILE A 157 -8.93 -4.39 -10.24
CA ILE A 157 -8.98 -5.59 -9.41
C ILE A 157 -9.83 -6.61 -10.17
N ASP A 158 -9.23 -7.68 -10.63
CA ASP A 158 -9.88 -8.77 -11.37
C ASP A 158 -9.85 -10.11 -10.61
N ALA A 159 -9.51 -10.06 -9.31
CA ALA A 159 -9.57 -11.17 -8.37
C ALA A 159 -10.34 -10.77 -7.10
N LEU A 160 -11.00 -11.75 -6.46
CA LEU A 160 -11.81 -11.51 -5.26
C LEU A 160 -10.93 -11.45 -4.00
N PHE A 161 -10.96 -10.33 -3.30
CA PHE A 161 -10.29 -10.12 -2.02
C PHE A 161 -11.31 -9.80 -0.91
N PRO A 162 -11.99 -10.79 -0.34
CA PRO A 162 -13.14 -10.58 0.55
C PRO A 162 -12.76 -9.95 1.90
N LYS A 163 -11.50 -9.99 2.31
CA LYS A 163 -11.02 -9.42 3.57
C LYS A 163 -10.16 -8.18 3.39
N LEU A 164 -10.00 -7.68 2.15
CA LEU A 164 -9.20 -6.49 1.90
C LEU A 164 -9.81 -5.28 2.61
N ARG A 165 -8.96 -4.55 3.31
CA ARG A 165 -9.32 -3.33 4.06
C ARG A 165 -8.58 -2.11 3.56
N GLU A 166 -7.35 -2.29 3.12
CA GLU A 166 -6.46 -1.21 2.70
C GLU A 166 -5.99 -1.47 1.26
N LEU A 167 -6.14 -0.47 0.40
CA LEU A 167 -5.69 -0.52 -0.99
C LEU A 167 -4.88 0.73 -1.32
N TYR A 168 -3.64 0.52 -1.78
CA TYR A 168 -2.72 1.57 -2.24
C TYR A 168 -2.50 1.39 -3.74
N ILE A 169 -2.84 2.41 -4.53
CA ILE A 169 -2.64 2.42 -5.98
C ILE A 169 -1.91 3.70 -6.39
N THR A 170 -0.93 3.58 -7.28
CA THR A 170 -0.23 4.75 -7.85
C THR A 170 0.06 4.53 -9.31
N ALA A 171 -0.04 5.59 -10.10
CA ALA A 171 0.27 5.66 -11.52
C ALA A 171 -0.58 4.73 -12.41
N GLY A 172 -1.33 5.30 -13.32
CA GLY A 172 -2.13 4.55 -14.28
C GLY A 172 -3.51 5.14 -14.48
N ASN A 173 -4.38 4.35 -15.08
CA ASN A 173 -5.80 4.67 -15.25
C ASN A 173 -6.59 3.50 -14.65
N PHE A 174 -6.84 3.58 -13.35
CA PHE A 174 -7.43 2.48 -12.58
C PHE A 174 -8.95 2.51 -12.66
N ASP A 175 -9.56 1.36 -12.96
CA ASP A 175 -11.02 1.20 -13.01
C ASP A 175 -11.62 1.02 -11.60
N LEU A 176 -12.30 2.04 -11.10
CA LEU A 176 -12.97 2.03 -9.80
C LEU A 176 -14.15 1.05 -9.72
N TYR A 177 -14.78 0.67 -10.84
CA TYR A 177 -15.84 -0.34 -10.82
C TYR A 177 -15.32 -1.73 -10.44
N SER A 178 -14.02 -1.96 -10.59
CA SER A 178 -13.36 -3.19 -10.15
C SER A 178 -13.32 -3.36 -8.63
N LEU A 179 -13.53 -2.29 -7.86
CA LEU A 179 -13.58 -2.35 -6.39
C LEU A 179 -14.74 -3.21 -5.85
N LYS A 180 -15.71 -3.60 -6.69
CA LYS A 180 -16.72 -4.61 -6.37
C LYS A 180 -16.13 -5.94 -5.86
N TYR A 181 -14.88 -6.23 -6.23
CA TYR A 181 -14.17 -7.42 -5.77
C TYR A 181 -13.50 -7.24 -4.39
N THR A 182 -13.67 -6.06 -3.77
CA THR A 182 -13.14 -5.71 -2.44
C THR A 182 -14.22 -5.22 -1.47
N PRO A 183 -15.26 -6.02 -1.16
CA PRO A 183 -16.48 -5.57 -0.47
C PRO A 183 -16.26 -5.08 0.96
N ASN A 184 -15.11 -5.31 1.55
CA ASN A 184 -14.75 -4.88 2.89
C ASN A 184 -13.68 -3.78 2.93
N LEU A 185 -13.43 -3.12 1.78
CA LEU A 185 -12.48 -2.02 1.68
C LEU A 185 -12.88 -0.88 2.62
N ARG A 186 -11.90 -0.38 3.40
CA ARG A 186 -12.07 0.71 4.36
C ARG A 186 -11.24 1.93 4.00
N ASP A 187 -10.03 1.69 3.52
CA ASP A 187 -9.04 2.73 3.29
C ASP A 187 -8.51 2.60 1.85
N LEU A 188 -8.73 3.65 1.05
CA LEU A 188 -8.25 3.75 -0.33
C LEU A 188 -7.28 4.93 -0.45
N TYR A 189 -6.07 4.62 -0.90
CA TYR A 189 -5.02 5.59 -1.20
C TYR A 189 -4.74 5.53 -2.71
N ALA A 190 -4.99 6.62 -3.42
CA ALA A 190 -4.82 6.69 -4.86
C ALA A 190 -4.06 7.96 -5.27
N TYR A 191 -3.00 7.78 -6.06
CA TYR A 191 -2.10 8.85 -6.47
C TYR A 191 -1.90 8.82 -7.99
N ASP A 192 -2.28 9.90 -8.67
CA ASP A 192 -2.15 10.06 -10.13
C ASP A 192 -2.73 8.89 -10.94
N CYS A 193 -3.85 8.30 -10.52
CA CYS A 193 -4.32 7.05 -11.12
C CYS A 193 -5.81 7.01 -11.50
N ILE A 194 -6.61 8.02 -11.14
CA ILE A 194 -8.06 7.96 -11.36
C ILE A 194 -8.56 8.83 -12.51
N LYS A 195 -7.86 9.89 -12.86
CA LYS A 195 -8.06 10.77 -14.02
C LYS A 195 -9.53 10.94 -14.49
N ASN A 196 -10.26 11.88 -13.87
CA ASN A 196 -11.60 12.30 -14.28
C ASN A 196 -12.69 11.20 -14.27
N GLN A 197 -12.53 10.13 -13.50
CA GLN A 197 -13.59 9.14 -13.36
C GLN A 197 -14.61 9.56 -12.30
N SER A 198 -15.86 9.21 -12.53
CA SER A 198 -16.87 9.22 -11.47
C SER A 198 -16.50 8.20 -10.39
N PHE A 199 -16.68 8.58 -9.12
CA PHE A 199 -16.54 7.63 -7.99
C PHE A 199 -17.75 6.71 -7.81
N ASP A 200 -18.68 6.68 -8.74
CA ASP A 200 -19.85 5.79 -8.69
C ASP A 200 -19.43 4.31 -8.57
N GLY A 201 -18.33 3.92 -9.24
CA GLY A 201 -17.79 2.59 -9.12
C GLY A 201 -17.31 2.23 -7.68
N ALA A 202 -16.83 3.20 -6.93
CA ALA A 202 -16.39 3.02 -5.54
C ALA A 202 -17.57 3.00 -4.54
N ALA A 203 -18.77 3.43 -4.94
CA ALA A 203 -19.97 3.43 -4.08
C ALA A 203 -20.40 2.02 -3.64
N VAL A 204 -19.95 0.98 -4.34
CA VAL A 204 -20.12 -0.43 -3.92
C VAL A 204 -19.35 -0.75 -2.62
N CYS A 205 -18.32 0.04 -2.30
CA CYS A 205 -17.54 -0.11 -1.07
C CYS A 205 -18.26 0.55 0.11
N THR A 206 -19.36 -0.04 0.56
CA THR A 206 -20.22 0.51 1.64
C THR A 206 -19.51 0.63 3.01
N LYS A 207 -18.27 0.19 3.12
CA LYS A 207 -17.43 0.28 4.33
C LYS A 207 -16.26 1.25 4.16
N LEU A 208 -16.16 1.95 3.02
CA LEU A 208 -15.07 2.90 2.76
C LEU A 208 -15.20 4.11 3.71
N LYS A 209 -14.21 4.27 4.57
CA LYS A 209 -14.18 5.33 5.60
C LYS A 209 -13.12 6.39 5.35
N TYR A 210 -12.02 5.99 4.75
CA TYR A 210 -10.88 6.84 4.43
C TYR A 210 -10.62 6.82 2.93
N LEU A 211 -10.56 8.01 2.33
CA LEU A 211 -10.19 8.20 0.93
C LEU A 211 -9.12 9.28 0.85
N GLN A 212 -7.95 8.93 0.34
CA GLN A 212 -6.90 9.87 0.01
C GLN A 212 -6.64 9.85 -1.50
N LEU A 213 -6.75 11.01 -2.12
CA LEU A 213 -6.48 11.23 -3.53
C LEU A 213 -5.47 12.36 -3.65
N TYR A 214 -4.37 12.09 -4.32
CA TYR A 214 -3.32 13.08 -4.52
C TYR A 214 -3.07 13.27 -6.01
N GLY A 215 -3.05 14.53 -6.49
CA GLY A 215 -2.80 14.83 -7.90
C GLY A 215 -3.94 14.45 -8.84
N GLU A 216 -5.18 14.31 -8.34
CA GLU A 216 -6.33 13.93 -9.14
C GLU A 216 -7.16 15.16 -9.56
N PRO A 217 -7.62 15.24 -10.83
CA PRO A 217 -8.21 16.46 -11.39
C PRO A 217 -9.69 16.63 -11.02
N PHE A 218 -10.04 16.57 -9.73
CA PHE A 218 -11.38 16.88 -9.25
C PHE A 218 -11.52 18.33 -8.86
N THR A 219 -12.56 19.00 -9.39
CA THR A 219 -12.79 20.43 -9.18
C THR A 219 -13.82 20.75 -8.08
N ASN A 220 -14.61 19.77 -7.66
CA ASN A 220 -15.65 19.86 -6.63
C ASN A 220 -15.94 18.50 -5.98
N PHE A 221 -16.96 18.42 -5.11
CA PHE A 221 -17.29 17.22 -4.32
C PHE A 221 -18.37 16.33 -4.92
N LEU A 222 -19.02 16.71 -6.02
CA LEU A 222 -20.08 15.92 -6.64
C LEU A 222 -19.69 14.46 -6.97
N PRO A 223 -18.45 14.18 -7.40
CA PRO A 223 -18.02 12.79 -7.63
C PRO A 223 -18.08 11.90 -6.39
N PHE A 224 -18.05 12.46 -5.18
CA PHE A 224 -17.93 11.72 -3.91
C PHE A 224 -19.25 11.58 -3.14
N VAL A 225 -20.32 12.23 -3.55
CA VAL A 225 -21.60 12.32 -2.78
C VAL A 225 -22.25 10.95 -2.52
N LYS A 226 -21.96 9.94 -3.35
CA LYS A 226 -22.47 8.57 -3.16
C LYS A 226 -21.68 7.75 -2.15
N LEU A 227 -20.53 8.23 -1.67
CA LEU A 227 -19.71 7.55 -0.68
C LEU A 227 -20.26 7.77 0.74
N ASN A 228 -21.43 7.22 1.01
CA ASN A 228 -22.19 7.49 2.23
C ASN A 228 -21.50 7.03 3.53
N SER A 229 -20.49 6.15 3.47
CA SER A 229 -19.75 5.67 4.64
C SER A 229 -18.48 6.48 4.92
N LEU A 230 -18.11 7.43 4.03
CA LEU A 230 -16.86 8.16 4.11
C LEU A 230 -16.82 9.10 5.31
N GLU A 231 -15.77 8.97 6.10
CA GLU A 231 -15.54 9.78 7.29
C GLU A 231 -14.36 10.75 7.13
N ILE A 232 -13.38 10.38 6.33
CA ILE A 232 -12.14 11.15 6.10
C ILE A 232 -11.89 11.24 4.60
N LEU A 233 -11.74 12.46 4.09
CA LEU A 233 -11.39 12.75 2.70
C LEU A 233 -10.18 13.67 2.65
N ASP A 234 -9.12 13.18 2.04
CA ASP A 234 -7.91 13.95 1.78
C ASP A 234 -7.75 14.14 0.26
N LEU A 235 -7.82 15.39 -0.17
CA LEU A 235 -7.74 15.82 -1.57
C LEU A 235 -6.59 16.83 -1.75
N GLN A 236 -5.48 16.62 -1.06
CA GLN A 236 -4.32 17.49 -1.20
C GLN A 236 -3.74 17.45 -2.62
N GLU A 237 -3.20 18.61 -3.08
CA GLU A 237 -2.59 18.76 -4.41
C GLU A 237 -3.51 18.30 -5.56
N SER A 238 -4.83 18.48 -5.40
CA SER A 238 -5.84 18.23 -6.43
C SER A 238 -6.25 19.56 -7.11
N GLU A 239 -7.33 19.55 -7.86
CA GLU A 239 -7.82 20.74 -8.59
C GLU A 239 -9.13 21.29 -8.02
N ILE A 240 -9.37 21.13 -6.72
CA ILE A 240 -10.61 21.58 -6.09
C ILE A 240 -10.73 23.13 -6.17
N GLU A 241 -11.74 23.60 -6.87
CA GLU A 241 -12.05 25.01 -7.06
C GLU A 241 -13.24 25.47 -6.20
N SER A 242 -14.16 24.55 -5.86
CA SER A 242 -15.36 24.87 -5.10
C SER A 242 -15.72 23.80 -4.07
N LEU A 243 -16.56 24.19 -3.07
CA LEU A 243 -17.11 23.27 -2.06
C LEU A 243 -18.47 22.67 -2.49
N GLU A 244 -18.83 22.79 -3.76
CA GLU A 244 -20.09 22.26 -4.28
C GLU A 244 -20.17 20.74 -4.08
N GLY A 245 -21.29 20.27 -3.52
CA GLY A 245 -21.55 18.86 -3.20
C GLY A 245 -21.12 18.45 -1.79
N LEU A 246 -20.25 19.23 -1.12
CA LEU A 246 -19.75 18.88 0.22
C LEU A 246 -20.87 18.81 1.26
N GLU A 247 -21.91 19.64 1.10
CA GLU A 247 -23.10 19.67 1.97
C GLU A 247 -23.93 18.36 1.93
N GLN A 248 -23.71 17.52 0.91
CA GLN A 248 -24.38 16.22 0.77
C GLN A 248 -23.59 15.09 1.47
N MET A 249 -22.34 15.32 1.85
CA MET A 249 -21.48 14.33 2.47
C MET A 249 -21.64 14.31 4.00
N HIS A 250 -22.83 13.99 4.49
CA HIS A 250 -23.23 14.16 5.90
C HIS A 250 -22.40 13.37 6.91
N ASN A 251 -21.75 12.27 6.51
CA ASN A 251 -20.93 11.44 7.39
C ASN A 251 -19.45 11.85 7.39
N LEU A 252 -19.06 12.79 6.52
CA LEU A 252 -17.68 13.27 6.47
C LEU A 252 -17.36 14.06 7.75
N LYS A 253 -16.24 13.74 8.37
CA LYS A 253 -15.78 14.35 9.63
C LYS A 253 -14.52 15.16 9.44
N VAL A 254 -13.63 14.68 8.57
CA VAL A 254 -12.30 15.26 8.31
C VAL A 254 -12.15 15.52 6.82
N LEU A 255 -11.75 16.75 6.47
CA LEU A 255 -11.48 17.16 5.11
C LEU A 255 -10.15 17.90 5.04
N GLU A 256 -9.25 17.49 4.15
CA GLU A 256 -7.97 18.15 3.88
C GLU A 256 -7.88 18.58 2.43
N LEU A 257 -7.57 19.87 2.19
CA LEU A 257 -7.59 20.54 0.88
C LEU A 257 -6.32 21.35 0.59
N PHE A 258 -5.20 21.05 1.22
CA PHE A 258 -3.95 21.78 0.96
C PHE A 258 -3.54 21.62 -0.52
N GLY A 259 -2.96 22.69 -1.10
CA GLY A 259 -2.46 22.68 -2.47
C GLY A 259 -3.54 22.74 -3.57
N ASN A 260 -4.80 23.09 -3.22
CA ASN A 260 -5.89 23.22 -4.19
C ASN A 260 -6.09 24.67 -4.66
N PRO A 261 -6.59 24.93 -5.87
CA PRO A 261 -6.84 26.30 -6.38
C PRO A 261 -8.08 26.98 -5.79
N ILE A 262 -8.77 26.32 -4.85
CA ILE A 262 -9.97 26.87 -4.21
C ILE A 262 -9.78 28.31 -3.71
N GLN A 263 -10.76 29.15 -3.99
CA GLN A 263 -10.79 30.55 -3.59
C GLN A 263 -11.06 30.69 -2.08
N LYS A 264 -11.15 31.94 -1.60
CA LYS A 264 -11.47 32.22 -0.19
C LYS A 264 -12.82 31.63 0.21
N ILE A 265 -12.82 30.90 1.32
CA ILE A 265 -14.03 30.36 1.91
C ILE A 265 -14.74 31.44 2.71
N ASN A 266 -15.94 31.80 2.29
CA ASN A 266 -16.74 32.90 2.84
C ASN A 266 -17.98 32.42 3.61
N SER A 267 -18.30 31.11 3.58
CA SER A 267 -19.46 30.53 4.26
C SER A 267 -19.07 29.31 5.08
N ILE A 268 -19.61 29.19 6.29
CA ILE A 268 -19.45 28.01 7.17
C ILE A 268 -20.37 26.88 6.74
N LYS A 269 -21.47 27.14 6.03
CA LYS A 269 -22.53 26.17 5.73
C LYS A 269 -22.00 24.85 5.13
N PRO A 270 -21.12 24.86 4.10
CA PRO A 270 -20.66 23.61 3.51
C PRO A 270 -19.82 22.76 4.46
N ILE A 271 -19.15 23.34 5.45
CA ILE A 271 -18.20 22.68 6.35
C ILE A 271 -18.71 22.54 7.80
N GLN A 272 -19.91 23.02 8.11
CA GLN A 272 -20.42 23.09 9.50
C GLN A 272 -20.58 21.72 10.18
N HIS A 273 -20.69 20.63 9.40
CA HIS A 273 -20.81 19.26 9.89
C HIS A 273 -19.44 18.59 10.14
N LEU A 274 -18.34 19.19 9.66
CA LEU A 274 -17.01 18.66 9.84
C LEU A 274 -16.54 18.82 11.30
N LYS A 275 -15.68 17.90 11.72
CA LYS A 275 -14.92 18.00 12.99
C LYS A 275 -13.54 18.60 12.77
N GLN A 276 -12.97 18.41 11.59
CA GLN A 276 -11.65 18.90 11.23
C GLN A 276 -11.63 19.35 9.77
N PHE A 277 -11.01 20.50 9.54
CA PHE A 277 -10.87 21.09 8.22
C PHE A 277 -9.46 21.64 8.02
N GLY A 278 -8.77 21.10 7.02
CA GLY A 278 -7.40 21.47 6.65
C GLY A 278 -7.38 22.22 5.32
N ILE A 279 -6.80 23.43 5.32
CA ILE A 279 -6.57 24.25 4.14
C ILE A 279 -5.57 25.35 4.47
N GLU A 280 -4.96 26.02 3.47
CA GLU A 280 -4.04 27.13 3.69
C GLU A 280 -4.72 28.28 4.44
N ARG A 281 -3.98 28.84 5.40
CA ARG A 281 -4.49 29.86 6.31
C ARG A 281 -5.00 31.11 5.60
N HIS A 282 -4.37 31.52 4.50
CA HIS A 282 -4.74 32.74 3.77
C HIS A 282 -6.11 32.63 3.05
N LYS A 283 -6.58 31.41 2.78
CA LYS A 283 -7.88 31.12 2.16
C LYS A 283 -9.07 31.24 3.15
N VAL A 284 -8.79 31.35 4.46
CA VAL A 284 -9.81 31.44 5.51
C VAL A 284 -9.69 32.74 6.28
N SER A 285 -10.72 33.60 6.19
CA SER A 285 -10.74 34.89 6.88
C SER A 285 -10.71 34.73 8.41
N PRO A 286 -10.26 35.78 9.17
CA PRO A 286 -10.34 35.75 10.63
C PRO A 286 -11.77 35.55 11.17
N TYR A 287 -12.77 36.06 10.45
CA TYR A 287 -14.18 35.84 10.77
C TYR A 287 -14.53 34.35 10.65
N MET A 288 -14.19 33.70 9.54
CA MET A 288 -14.45 32.30 9.31
C MET A 288 -13.78 31.39 10.35
N ARG A 289 -12.52 31.66 10.71
CA ARG A 289 -11.82 30.92 11.77
C ARG A 289 -12.56 31.01 13.12
N ARG A 290 -13.14 32.18 13.45
CA ARG A 290 -13.99 32.32 14.64
C ARG A 290 -15.30 31.52 14.52
N GLN A 291 -15.91 31.44 13.32
CA GLN A 291 -17.09 30.62 13.10
C GLN A 291 -16.77 29.13 13.22
N MET A 292 -15.64 28.65 12.66
CA MET A 292 -15.18 27.27 12.83
C MET A 292 -15.04 26.94 14.31
N LYS A 293 -14.36 27.77 15.09
CA LYS A 293 -14.22 27.56 16.54
C LYS A 293 -15.55 27.53 17.27
N LYS A 294 -16.55 28.34 16.88
CA LYS A 294 -17.90 28.32 17.47
C LYS A 294 -18.68 27.05 17.15
N ASN A 295 -18.34 26.36 16.06
CA ASN A 295 -18.94 25.11 15.61
C ASN A 295 -18.07 23.90 15.96
N ASP A 296 -17.10 24.05 16.85
CA ASP A 296 -16.17 22.99 17.30
C ASP A 296 -15.40 22.30 16.14
N ILE A 297 -15.12 23.06 15.07
CA ILE A 297 -14.33 22.58 13.94
C ILE A 297 -12.84 22.86 14.22
N ILE A 298 -12.04 21.83 14.27
CA ILE A 298 -10.58 21.95 14.38
C ILE A 298 -10.04 22.43 13.04
N PHE A 299 -9.44 23.63 13.03
CA PHE A 299 -8.80 24.19 11.84
C PHE A 299 -7.32 23.81 11.80
N ILE A 300 -6.95 22.99 10.82
CA ILE A 300 -5.55 22.66 10.51
C ILE A 300 -5.08 23.57 9.37
N TYR A 301 -3.90 24.15 9.51
CA TYR A 301 -3.32 25.03 8.50
C TYR A 301 -1.81 24.90 8.41
N CYS A 302 -1.29 25.08 7.20
CA CYS A 302 0.14 25.29 6.97
C CYS A 302 0.41 26.78 6.68
N TRP A 303 1.62 27.23 7.00
CA TRP A 303 2.16 28.48 6.55
C TRP A 303 2.92 28.18 5.25
N ILE A 304 2.35 28.59 4.13
CA ILE A 304 3.05 28.66 2.84
C ILE A 304 3.29 30.13 2.55
#